data_25c076d86ea8c3ab740a72aed8280ebb
#
_entry.id   25c076d86ea8c3ab740a72aed8280ebb
#
_cell.length_a   1.000
_cell.length_b   1.000
_cell.length_c   1.000
_cell.angle_alpha   90.00
_cell.angle_beta   90.00
_cell.angle_gamma   90.00
#
_symmetry.space_group_name_H-M   'P 1'
#
loop_
_entity.id
_entity.type
_entity.pdbx_description
1 polymer ?
#
loop_
_entity_poly.entity_id
_entity_poly.type
_entity_poly.pdbx_seq_one_letter_code
_entity_poly.pdbx_strand_id
1 'polypeptide(L)'
;MQRACQLLPNLLVLALAVTLGSVHAEDDDDDERVVEEHGGDSASADTDADDYNVRAETLDYATLDGEPVSGYLARPRTGKGPFPAVVLIHERWGLNDNIRAMARRFADDGYVALAVDLYDGETAKRPKRARSLMEQAMERPDRLERNIEQAFYYLDVMPSTDRIGSVGWGFGGAWSLRTALMFPEELDASVIYYGEPETDPDRLARLEVPILGLFGSEDSTVPGDTVREFDEVLTELEKPHEIHIYDGAGHAFANPSGDNYESDTAARAWAETMEFLDRYLKPGDETSE
;
A
#
# COMPACT_ATOMS: atom_id res chain seq x y z
N MET A 1 14.16 -27.52 -43.98
CA MET A 1 13.28 -26.50 -44.55
C MET A 1 13.43 -25.24 -43.72
N GLN A 2 14.21 -24.32 -44.27
CA GLN A 2 14.50 -23.01 -43.70
C GLN A 2 13.26 -22.14 -43.79
N ARG A 3 12.90 -21.42 -42.71
CA ARG A 3 12.01 -20.27 -42.81
C ARG A 3 12.68 -19.03 -42.17
N ALA A 4 12.70 -18.05 -43.01
CA ALA A 4 13.36 -16.78 -42.99
C ALA A 4 13.02 -15.89 -41.81
N CYS A 5 14.05 -15.19 -41.38
CA CYS A 5 14.08 -13.98 -40.56
C CYS A 5 13.46 -12.83 -41.34
N GLN A 6 12.43 -12.18 -40.81
CA GLN A 6 11.97 -10.89 -41.32
C GLN A 6 12.23 -9.79 -40.29
N LEU A 7 13.14 -8.92 -40.67
CA LEU A 7 13.45 -7.64 -40.03
C LEU A 7 12.30 -6.64 -40.23
N LEU A 8 11.85 -6.00 -39.17
CA LEU A 8 10.94 -4.86 -39.17
C LEU A 8 11.74 -3.56 -39.11
N PRO A 9 11.30 -2.48 -39.80
CA PRO A 9 12.06 -1.25 -39.96
C PRO A 9 11.70 -0.16 -38.93
N ASN A 10 12.73 0.56 -38.59
CA ASN A 10 12.83 1.97 -38.16
C ASN A 10 11.59 2.68 -37.58
N LEU A 11 11.63 2.98 -36.30
CA LEU A 11 10.82 4.02 -35.68
C LEU A 11 11.56 5.37 -35.75
N LEU A 12 10.89 6.32 -36.33
CA LEU A 12 11.31 7.70 -36.53
C LEU A 12 11.25 8.45 -35.18
N VAL A 13 12.41 8.92 -34.70
CA VAL A 13 12.48 9.80 -33.52
C VAL A 13 12.17 11.21 -33.96
N LEU A 14 11.04 11.75 -33.54
CA LEU A 14 10.69 13.16 -33.71
C LEU A 14 11.25 13.96 -32.53
N ALA A 15 12.33 14.70 -32.75
CA ALA A 15 12.90 15.63 -31.79
C ALA A 15 12.06 16.92 -31.77
N LEU A 16 11.38 17.17 -30.64
CA LEU A 16 10.72 18.46 -30.39
C LEU A 16 11.70 19.37 -29.64
N ALA A 17 12.15 20.41 -30.29
CA ALA A 17 12.98 21.46 -29.71
C ALA A 17 12.10 22.36 -28.82
N VAL A 18 12.33 22.35 -27.51
CA VAL A 18 11.76 23.31 -26.57
C VAL A 18 12.78 24.41 -26.34
N THR A 19 12.41 25.63 -26.70
CA THR A 19 13.17 26.86 -26.48
C THR A 19 13.28 27.16 -24.98
N LEU A 20 14.52 27.29 -24.49
CA LEU A 20 14.83 27.80 -23.16
C LEU A 20 14.44 29.28 -23.06
N GLY A 21 13.42 29.56 -22.25
CA GLY A 21 13.17 30.86 -21.66
C GLY A 21 13.91 30.95 -20.33
N SER A 22 14.92 31.85 -20.28
CA SER A 22 15.65 32.16 -19.04
C SER A 22 14.73 32.90 -18.07
N VAL A 23 14.39 32.28 -16.95
CA VAL A 23 13.83 32.97 -15.80
C VAL A 23 14.92 32.96 -14.71
N HIS A 24 15.31 34.17 -14.30
CA HIS A 24 16.22 34.42 -13.18
C HIS A 24 15.60 33.82 -11.90
N ALA A 25 16.31 32.90 -11.29
CA ALA A 25 16.06 32.49 -9.91
C ALA A 25 16.79 33.50 -9.03
N GLU A 26 16.05 34.18 -8.17
CA GLU A 26 16.60 34.90 -7.02
C GLU A 26 17.03 33.84 -6.00
N ASP A 27 18.32 33.89 -5.65
CA ASP A 27 18.94 33.14 -4.57
C ASP A 27 18.49 33.79 -3.25
N ASP A 28 17.60 33.12 -2.51
CA ASP A 28 17.41 33.38 -1.10
C ASP A 28 18.28 32.41 -0.30
N ASP A 29 19.53 32.86 -0.07
CA ASP A 29 20.39 32.40 1.00
C ASP A 29 19.82 32.95 2.32
N ASP A 30 19.21 32.11 3.14
CA ASP A 30 18.94 32.41 4.54
C ASP A 30 19.45 31.30 5.45
N ASP A 31 20.65 31.63 5.92
CA ASP A 31 21.11 31.59 7.33
C ASP A 31 21.04 30.26 8.09
N GLU A 32 22.20 29.60 8.07
CA GLU A 32 22.63 28.66 9.12
C GLU A 32 22.65 29.37 10.47
N ARG A 33 21.61 29.17 11.29
CA ARG A 33 21.75 29.27 12.75
C ARG A 33 21.82 27.87 13.33
N VAL A 34 23.05 27.46 13.58
CA VAL A 34 23.36 26.41 14.55
C VAL A 34 22.85 26.90 15.91
N VAL A 35 21.77 26.32 16.39
CA VAL A 35 21.41 26.35 17.80
C VAL A 35 21.68 24.98 18.35
N GLU A 36 22.85 24.84 19.01
CA GLU A 36 23.07 23.78 19.99
C GLU A 36 22.09 24.02 21.14
N GLU A 37 21.09 23.15 21.28
CA GLU A 37 20.42 23.01 22.55
C GLU A 37 20.10 21.54 22.84
N HIS A 38 20.75 21.12 23.88
CA HIS A 38 20.34 20.27 25.00
C HIS A 38 19.49 19.05 24.70
N GLY A 39 20.10 17.93 25.08
CA GLY A 39 19.47 16.64 25.29
C GLY A 39 18.09 16.77 25.96
N GLY A 40 17.09 16.41 25.21
CA GLY A 40 15.80 15.99 25.65
C GLY A 40 15.61 14.59 25.13
N ASP A 41 15.66 13.62 26.03
CA ASP A 41 15.20 12.26 25.80
C ASP A 41 13.81 12.32 25.13
N SER A 42 13.74 12.13 23.82
CA SER A 42 12.49 11.76 23.18
C SER A 42 12.38 10.24 23.15
N ALA A 43 12.21 9.65 24.32
CA ALA A 43 11.59 8.36 24.49
C ALA A 43 10.10 8.53 24.10
N SER A 44 9.76 8.35 22.83
CA SER A 44 8.39 8.28 22.39
C SER A 44 8.30 7.63 21.03
N ALA A 45 8.36 6.31 20.99
CA ALA A 45 7.80 5.48 19.92
C ALA A 45 7.77 3.99 20.29
N ASP A 46 8.26 3.58 21.45
CA ASP A 46 8.33 2.16 21.84
C ASP A 46 7.31 1.77 22.93
N THR A 47 6.49 2.72 23.40
CA THR A 47 5.49 2.47 24.46
C THR A 47 4.28 1.69 23.96
N ASP A 48 4.00 1.64 22.66
CA ASP A 48 2.85 0.92 22.10
C ASP A 48 3.18 -0.54 21.71
N ALA A 49 4.44 -0.95 21.76
CA ALA A 49 4.84 -2.31 21.38
C ALA A 49 4.41 -3.37 22.40
N ASP A 50 4.19 -2.99 23.66
CA ASP A 50 3.82 -3.91 24.73
C ASP A 50 2.29 -4.10 24.88
N ASP A 51 1.47 -3.27 24.21
CA ASP A 51 0.01 -3.34 24.33
C ASP A 51 -0.62 -4.48 23.52
N TYR A 52 0.09 -5.03 22.52
CA TYR A 52 -0.41 -6.09 21.65
C TYR A 52 0.15 -7.47 22.03
N ASN A 53 -0.71 -8.49 22.08
CA ASN A 53 -0.26 -9.87 22.30
C ASN A 53 0.25 -10.54 21.00
N VAL A 54 1.28 -9.96 20.42
CA VAL A 54 1.81 -10.35 19.11
C VAL A 54 3.30 -10.70 19.17
N ARG A 55 3.78 -11.33 18.10
CA ARG A 55 5.22 -11.44 17.78
C ARG A 55 5.48 -10.66 16.53
N ALA A 56 6.48 -9.78 16.56
CA ALA A 56 6.82 -8.97 15.40
C ALA A 56 8.34 -8.85 15.24
N GLU A 57 8.79 -8.85 13.99
CA GLU A 57 10.19 -8.81 13.64
C GLU A 57 10.40 -8.18 12.25
N THR A 58 11.53 -7.53 12.05
CA THR A 58 12.00 -7.20 10.70
C THR A 58 12.76 -8.41 10.17
N LEU A 59 12.46 -8.81 8.93
CA LEU A 59 13.10 -9.95 8.28
C LEU A 59 13.29 -9.70 6.78
N ASP A 60 14.23 -10.42 6.20
CA ASP A 60 14.39 -10.48 4.76
C ASP A 60 13.50 -11.61 4.23
N TYR A 61 12.52 -11.30 3.39
CA TYR A 61 11.60 -12.28 2.82
C TYR A 61 11.95 -12.68 1.39
N ALA A 62 12.84 -11.93 0.72
CA ALA A 62 13.27 -12.22 -0.64
C ALA A 62 14.66 -11.65 -0.93
N THR A 63 15.16 -11.96 -2.13
CA THR A 63 16.33 -11.31 -2.75
C THR A 63 15.94 -10.88 -4.16
N LEU A 64 16.05 -9.59 -4.46
CA LEU A 64 15.80 -9.01 -5.77
C LEU A 64 17.08 -8.36 -6.30
N ASP A 65 17.46 -8.73 -7.53
CA ASP A 65 18.65 -8.20 -8.20
C ASP A 65 19.96 -8.37 -7.40
N GLY A 66 20.01 -9.39 -6.52
CA GLY A 66 21.16 -9.70 -5.66
C GLY A 66 21.14 -9.00 -4.29
N GLU A 67 20.16 -8.13 -4.03
CA GLU A 67 20.00 -7.41 -2.77
C GLU A 67 18.85 -8.00 -1.94
N PRO A 68 18.99 -8.10 -0.61
CA PRO A 68 17.89 -8.54 0.26
C PRO A 68 16.73 -7.55 0.22
N VAL A 69 15.52 -8.07 0.30
CA VAL A 69 14.29 -7.30 0.44
C VAL A 69 13.68 -7.59 1.80
N SER A 70 13.60 -6.55 2.62
CA SER A 70 13.13 -6.66 3.99
C SER A 70 11.69 -6.20 4.13
N GLY A 71 11.05 -6.65 5.20
CA GLY A 71 9.73 -6.24 5.62
C GLY A 71 9.56 -6.38 7.12
N TYR A 72 8.39 -5.97 7.60
CA TYR A 72 8.02 -6.13 9.01
C TYR A 72 6.89 -7.13 9.14
N LEU A 73 7.19 -8.30 9.69
CA LEU A 73 6.24 -9.38 9.91
C LEU A 73 5.70 -9.30 11.34
N ALA A 74 4.38 -9.22 11.48
CA ALA A 74 3.69 -9.37 12.75
C ALA A 74 2.71 -10.55 12.68
N ARG A 75 2.58 -11.30 13.79
CA ARG A 75 1.72 -12.48 13.87
C ARG A 75 1.16 -12.68 15.26
N PRO A 76 0.00 -13.31 15.40
CA PRO A 76 -0.56 -13.67 16.72
C PRO A 76 0.45 -14.46 17.54
N ARG A 77 0.57 -14.13 18.82
CA ARG A 77 1.43 -14.88 19.76
C ARG A 77 0.81 -16.22 20.15
N THR A 78 -0.51 -16.28 20.13
CA THR A 78 -1.33 -17.43 20.54
C THR A 78 -2.28 -17.82 19.41
N GLY A 79 -2.78 -19.04 19.44
CA GLY A 79 -3.63 -19.60 18.40
C GLY A 79 -2.95 -20.78 17.70
N LYS A 80 -3.71 -21.55 16.93
CA LYS A 80 -3.19 -22.76 16.29
C LYS A 80 -2.99 -22.61 14.78
N GLY A 81 -3.49 -21.50 14.19
CA GLY A 81 -3.51 -21.37 12.75
C GLY A 81 -4.25 -22.52 12.02
N PRO A 82 -4.27 -22.53 10.67
CA PRO A 82 -3.74 -21.44 9.88
C PRO A 82 -4.47 -20.13 10.16
N PHE A 83 -3.76 -19.00 9.96
CA PHE A 83 -4.30 -17.66 10.13
C PHE A 83 -4.53 -17.02 8.78
N PRO A 84 -5.53 -16.16 8.62
CA PRO A 84 -5.58 -15.27 7.46
C PRO A 84 -4.35 -14.38 7.42
N ALA A 85 -3.90 -14.00 6.23
CA ALA A 85 -2.72 -13.17 6.08
C ALA A 85 -3.02 -11.92 5.25
N VAL A 86 -2.22 -10.87 5.48
CA VAL A 86 -2.32 -9.62 4.72
C VAL A 86 -0.93 -9.09 4.36
N VAL A 87 -0.79 -8.70 3.09
CA VAL A 87 0.33 -7.87 2.61
C VAL A 87 -0.05 -6.42 2.87
N LEU A 88 0.73 -5.71 3.69
CA LEU A 88 0.51 -4.30 3.99
C LEU A 88 1.45 -3.43 3.17
N ILE A 89 0.89 -2.47 2.44
CA ILE A 89 1.64 -1.61 1.53
C ILE A 89 1.60 -0.18 2.05
N HIS A 90 2.78 0.35 2.38
CA HIS A 90 2.94 1.62 3.04
C HIS A 90 2.55 2.83 2.18
N GLU A 91 2.27 3.95 2.83
CA GLU A 91 2.12 5.25 2.19
C GLU A 91 3.45 5.75 1.59
N ARG A 92 3.40 6.90 0.93
CA ARG A 92 4.59 7.58 0.38
C ARG A 92 5.73 7.83 1.37
N TRP A 93 5.49 7.62 2.68
CA TRP A 93 6.45 7.85 3.75
C TRP A 93 7.44 6.69 3.98
N GLY A 94 7.23 5.54 3.33
CA GLY A 94 8.00 4.31 3.54
C GLY A 94 7.47 3.45 4.69
N LEU A 95 8.15 2.35 4.97
CA LEU A 95 7.84 1.42 6.06
C LEU A 95 8.21 2.05 7.42
N ASN A 96 7.43 3.03 7.83
CA ASN A 96 7.61 3.79 9.07
C ASN A 96 6.88 3.14 10.27
N ASP A 97 6.94 3.79 11.44
CA ASP A 97 6.36 3.26 12.68
C ASP A 97 4.84 3.14 12.62
N ASN A 98 4.13 4.00 11.86
CA ASN A 98 2.68 3.88 11.68
C ASN A 98 2.31 2.55 10.99
N ILE A 99 3.03 2.20 9.92
CA ILE A 99 2.76 0.96 9.18
C ILE A 99 3.16 -0.26 10.01
N ARG A 100 4.25 -0.17 10.78
CA ARG A 100 4.63 -1.21 11.76
C ARG A 100 3.56 -1.38 12.84
N ALA A 101 2.97 -0.28 13.33
CA ALA A 101 1.85 -0.32 14.26
C ALA A 101 0.60 -0.97 13.63
N MET A 102 0.29 -0.65 12.37
CA MET A 102 -0.80 -1.32 11.64
C MET A 102 -0.56 -2.83 11.54
N ALA A 103 0.67 -3.27 11.22
CA ALA A 103 1.00 -4.70 11.17
C ALA A 103 0.75 -5.38 12.53
N ARG A 104 1.16 -4.75 13.64
CA ARG A 104 0.87 -5.28 14.99
C ARG A 104 -0.62 -5.32 15.30
N ARG A 105 -1.37 -4.30 14.88
CA ARG A 105 -2.82 -4.23 15.06
C ARG A 105 -3.53 -5.38 14.32
N PHE A 106 -3.19 -5.60 13.04
CA PHE A 106 -3.70 -6.75 12.30
C PHE A 106 -3.36 -8.08 12.97
N ALA A 107 -2.15 -8.20 13.51
CA ALA A 107 -1.73 -9.41 14.20
C ALA A 107 -2.50 -9.65 15.52
N ASP A 108 -2.85 -8.59 16.25
CA ASP A 108 -3.69 -8.67 17.45
C ASP A 108 -5.13 -9.07 17.11
N ASP A 109 -5.64 -8.64 15.96
CA ASP A 109 -6.93 -9.03 15.38
C ASP A 109 -6.91 -10.44 14.72
N GLY A 110 -5.78 -11.16 14.82
CA GLY A 110 -5.67 -12.57 14.44
C GLY A 110 -5.14 -12.82 13.03
N TYR A 111 -4.52 -11.87 12.39
CA TYR A 111 -3.91 -11.99 11.06
C TYR A 111 -2.40 -12.20 11.15
N VAL A 112 -1.83 -12.83 10.14
CA VAL A 112 -0.40 -12.70 9.83
C VAL A 112 -0.22 -11.51 8.90
N ALA A 113 0.49 -10.47 9.33
CA ALA A 113 0.64 -9.23 8.59
C ALA A 113 2.10 -9.01 8.18
N LEU A 114 2.38 -8.96 6.88
CA LEU A 114 3.68 -8.63 6.32
C LEU A 114 3.63 -7.24 5.68
N ALA A 115 4.22 -6.26 6.35
CA ALA A 115 4.40 -4.93 5.80
C ALA A 115 5.67 -4.89 4.95
N VAL A 116 5.48 -4.65 3.64
CA VAL A 116 6.57 -4.60 2.66
C VAL A 116 7.33 -3.29 2.75
N ASP A 117 8.62 -3.33 2.47
CA ASP A 117 9.44 -2.14 2.27
C ASP A 117 9.71 -1.93 0.78
N LEU A 118 9.09 -0.91 0.21
CA LEU A 118 9.23 -0.56 -1.21
C LEU A 118 10.35 0.47 -1.46
N TYR A 119 11.06 0.90 -0.41
CA TYR A 119 12.06 1.96 -0.48
C TYR A 119 13.43 1.54 0.07
N ASP A 120 13.69 0.22 0.11
CA ASP A 120 14.99 -0.36 0.48
C ASP A 120 15.51 0.19 1.84
N GLY A 121 14.64 0.31 2.86
CA GLY A 121 14.96 0.76 4.22
C GLY A 121 14.79 2.27 4.44
N GLU A 122 14.47 3.03 3.40
CA GLU A 122 14.34 4.47 3.53
C GLU A 122 12.93 4.90 3.98
N THR A 123 12.89 5.91 4.84
CA THR A 123 11.65 6.55 5.29
C THR A 123 11.77 8.08 5.19
N ALA A 124 10.62 8.75 5.12
CA ALA A 124 10.58 10.21 5.05
C ALA A 124 9.78 10.80 6.21
N LYS A 125 10.29 11.92 6.75
CA LYS A 125 9.61 12.75 7.75
C LYS A 125 9.10 14.08 7.17
N ARG A 126 9.46 14.41 5.92
CA ARG A 126 9.11 15.67 5.25
C ARG A 126 8.46 15.39 3.90
N PRO A 127 7.44 16.15 3.50
CA PRO A 127 6.70 15.91 2.26
C PRO A 127 7.59 15.86 1.00
N LYS A 128 8.58 16.74 0.90
CA LYS A 128 9.51 16.79 -0.24
C LYS A 128 10.33 15.47 -0.35
N ARG A 129 10.81 14.92 0.78
CA ARG A 129 11.55 13.64 0.76
C ARG A 129 10.62 12.47 0.43
N ALA A 130 9.41 12.44 1.00
CA ALA A 130 8.41 11.42 0.70
C ALA A 130 8.08 11.38 -0.79
N ARG A 131 7.87 12.55 -1.40
CA ARG A 131 7.67 12.65 -2.85
C ARG A 131 8.86 12.11 -3.63
N SER A 132 10.09 12.52 -3.26
CA SER A 132 11.31 12.06 -3.94
C SER A 132 11.49 10.54 -3.85
N LEU A 133 11.19 9.91 -2.69
CA LEU A 133 11.27 8.45 -2.54
C LEU A 133 10.24 7.75 -3.44
N MET A 134 9.01 8.24 -3.44
CA MET A 134 7.95 7.71 -4.29
C MET A 134 8.30 7.82 -5.78
N GLU A 135 8.78 8.99 -6.23
CA GLU A 135 9.20 9.20 -7.62
C GLU A 135 10.33 8.25 -8.01
N GLN A 136 11.37 8.09 -7.16
CA GLN A 136 12.46 7.16 -7.40
C GLN A 136 12.00 5.70 -7.47
N ALA A 137 11.09 5.29 -6.59
CA ALA A 137 10.51 3.95 -6.62
C ALA A 137 9.71 3.72 -7.93
N MET A 138 8.93 4.72 -8.35
CA MET A 138 8.13 4.68 -9.59
C MET A 138 8.96 4.72 -10.88
N GLU A 139 10.27 5.02 -10.83
CA GLU A 139 11.17 4.82 -11.96
C GLU A 139 11.40 3.33 -12.29
N ARG A 140 11.12 2.44 -11.33
CA ARG A 140 11.26 0.98 -11.48
C ARG A 140 10.01 0.23 -10.98
N PRO A 141 8.85 0.43 -11.63
CA PRO A 141 7.59 -0.16 -11.18
C PRO A 141 7.61 -1.70 -11.20
N ASP A 142 8.36 -2.31 -12.11
CA ASP A 142 8.58 -3.76 -12.17
C ASP A 142 9.33 -4.30 -10.93
N ARG A 143 10.19 -3.50 -10.29
CA ARG A 143 10.83 -3.88 -9.03
C ARG A 143 9.83 -3.87 -7.88
N LEU A 144 8.92 -2.89 -7.85
CA LEU A 144 7.85 -2.83 -6.86
C LEU A 144 6.90 -4.03 -7.01
N GLU A 145 6.51 -4.37 -8.25
CA GLU A 145 5.71 -5.57 -8.53
C GLU A 145 6.39 -6.83 -8.01
N ARG A 146 7.65 -7.05 -8.37
CA ARG A 146 8.41 -8.23 -7.90
C ARG A 146 8.57 -8.25 -6.39
N ASN A 147 8.71 -7.09 -5.73
CA ASN A 147 8.78 -7.00 -4.28
C ASN A 147 7.47 -7.49 -3.63
N ILE A 148 6.33 -6.97 -4.09
CA ILE A 148 5.01 -7.37 -3.59
C ILE A 148 4.71 -8.83 -3.94
N GLU A 149 5.09 -9.29 -5.14
CA GLU A 149 4.98 -10.68 -5.56
C GLU A 149 5.74 -11.62 -4.60
N GLN A 150 6.96 -11.28 -4.23
CA GLN A 150 7.73 -12.08 -3.28
C GLN A 150 7.13 -12.07 -1.88
N ALA A 151 6.54 -10.95 -1.45
CA ALA A 151 5.83 -10.88 -0.17
C ALA A 151 4.58 -11.79 -0.15
N PHE A 152 3.82 -11.80 -1.25
CA PHE A 152 2.70 -12.69 -1.43
C PHE A 152 3.15 -14.16 -1.35
N TYR A 153 4.13 -14.58 -2.13
CA TYR A 153 4.63 -15.95 -2.11
C TYR A 153 5.27 -16.34 -0.78
N TYR A 154 5.89 -15.40 -0.07
CA TYR A 154 6.42 -15.65 1.27
C TYR A 154 5.30 -16.03 2.24
N LEU A 155 4.17 -15.34 2.18
CA LEU A 155 2.99 -15.66 2.98
C LEU A 155 2.31 -16.96 2.52
N ASP A 156 2.19 -17.18 1.21
CA ASP A 156 1.54 -18.35 0.62
C ASP A 156 2.23 -19.67 1.01
N VAL A 157 3.56 -19.68 1.04
CA VAL A 157 4.31 -20.89 1.45
C VAL A 157 4.44 -21.05 2.97
N MET A 158 3.98 -20.09 3.76
CA MET A 158 4.07 -20.14 5.23
C MET A 158 3.04 -21.12 5.78
N PRO A 159 3.43 -22.20 6.48
CA PRO A 159 2.47 -23.23 6.93
C PRO A 159 1.41 -22.73 7.93
N SER A 160 1.60 -21.53 8.49
CA SER A 160 0.68 -20.92 9.44
C SER A 160 -0.32 -19.97 8.80
N THR A 161 -0.30 -19.79 7.49
CA THR A 161 -1.23 -18.93 6.75
C THR A 161 -2.18 -19.74 5.89
N ASP A 162 -3.30 -19.13 5.52
CA ASP A 162 -4.34 -19.72 4.67
C ASP A 162 -4.65 -18.72 3.55
N ARG A 163 -5.73 -17.94 3.66
CA ARG A 163 -6.11 -16.94 2.69
C ARG A 163 -5.31 -15.66 2.83
N ILE A 164 -5.06 -14.99 1.72
CA ILE A 164 -4.20 -13.81 1.68
C ILE A 164 -4.93 -12.63 1.05
N GLY A 165 -4.93 -11.50 1.76
CA GLY A 165 -5.40 -10.21 1.26
C GLY A 165 -4.27 -9.19 1.12
N SER A 166 -4.59 -8.05 0.51
CA SER A 166 -3.72 -6.86 0.50
C SER A 166 -4.43 -5.66 1.11
N VAL A 167 -3.68 -4.82 1.80
CA VAL A 167 -4.17 -3.55 2.35
C VAL A 167 -3.14 -2.47 2.12
N GLY A 168 -3.53 -1.34 1.56
CA GLY A 168 -2.61 -0.25 1.31
C GLY A 168 -3.21 1.13 1.53
N TRP A 169 -2.34 2.10 1.81
CA TRP A 169 -2.73 3.47 2.12
C TRP A 169 -2.08 4.46 1.15
N GLY A 170 -2.85 5.36 0.56
CA GLY A 170 -2.38 6.34 -0.41
C GLY A 170 -1.61 5.70 -1.58
N PHE A 171 -0.31 5.95 -1.69
CA PHE A 171 0.57 5.27 -2.64
C PHE A 171 0.41 3.74 -2.54
N GLY A 172 0.43 3.19 -1.33
CA GLY A 172 0.21 1.77 -1.10
C GLY A 172 -1.21 1.31 -1.44
N GLY A 173 -2.22 2.19 -1.35
CA GLY A 173 -3.59 1.89 -1.76
C GLY A 173 -3.71 1.61 -3.26
N ALA A 174 -3.06 2.43 -4.08
CA ALA A 174 -2.95 2.18 -5.53
C ALA A 174 -2.22 0.86 -5.82
N TRP A 175 -1.19 0.54 -5.04
CA TRP A 175 -0.45 -0.72 -5.16
C TRP A 175 -1.25 -1.93 -4.64
N SER A 176 -2.16 -1.75 -3.67
CA SER A 176 -3.07 -2.81 -3.23
C SER A 176 -4.03 -3.22 -4.36
N LEU A 177 -4.61 -2.25 -5.07
CA LEU A 177 -5.41 -2.53 -6.28
C LEU A 177 -4.56 -3.21 -7.37
N ARG A 178 -3.34 -2.73 -7.59
CA ARG A 178 -2.43 -3.36 -8.56
C ARG A 178 -2.09 -4.80 -8.17
N THR A 179 -1.95 -5.09 -6.87
CA THR A 179 -1.74 -6.45 -6.36
C THR A 179 -2.93 -7.36 -6.71
N ALA A 180 -4.17 -6.88 -6.56
CA ALA A 180 -5.36 -7.62 -6.97
C ALA A 180 -5.39 -7.90 -8.49
N LEU A 181 -4.88 -6.98 -9.31
CA LEU A 181 -4.74 -7.19 -10.76
C LEU A 181 -3.56 -8.11 -11.14
N MET A 182 -2.55 -8.24 -10.28
CA MET A 182 -1.42 -9.18 -10.47
C MET A 182 -1.80 -10.61 -10.11
N PHE A 183 -2.65 -10.80 -9.11
CA PHE A 183 -3.07 -12.09 -8.56
C PHE A 183 -4.60 -12.24 -8.57
N PRO A 184 -5.22 -12.20 -9.79
CA PRO A 184 -6.68 -12.18 -9.89
C PRO A 184 -7.37 -13.46 -9.41
N GLU A 185 -6.65 -14.59 -9.38
CA GLU A 185 -7.19 -15.89 -8.96
C GLU A 185 -6.64 -16.35 -7.59
N GLU A 186 -5.54 -15.76 -7.12
CA GLU A 186 -4.82 -16.20 -5.92
C GLU A 186 -5.02 -15.28 -4.72
N LEU A 187 -5.26 -13.98 -4.93
CA LEU A 187 -5.51 -13.04 -3.85
C LEU A 187 -7.00 -13.09 -3.46
N ASP A 188 -7.29 -13.21 -2.18
CA ASP A 188 -8.66 -13.41 -1.70
C ASP A 188 -9.42 -12.09 -1.44
N ALA A 189 -8.73 -10.98 -1.16
CA ALA A 189 -9.34 -9.66 -0.93
C ALA A 189 -8.32 -8.52 -1.08
N SER A 190 -8.78 -7.32 -1.44
CA SER A 190 -7.93 -6.12 -1.48
C SER A 190 -8.63 -4.91 -0.89
N VAL A 191 -7.91 -4.15 -0.04
CA VAL A 191 -8.42 -2.94 0.61
C VAL A 191 -7.57 -1.74 0.21
N ILE A 192 -8.24 -0.67 -0.21
CA ILE A 192 -7.66 0.55 -0.74
C ILE A 192 -8.07 1.73 0.14
N TYR A 193 -7.15 2.27 0.94
CA TYR A 193 -7.36 3.52 1.65
C TYR A 193 -6.85 4.68 0.83
N TYR A 194 -7.72 5.57 0.38
CA TYR A 194 -7.43 6.82 -0.33
C TYR A 194 -6.29 6.71 -1.38
N GLY A 195 -6.20 5.55 -2.04
CA GLY A 195 -5.26 5.30 -3.14
C GLY A 195 -5.86 5.74 -4.47
N GLU A 196 -5.02 6.20 -5.40
CA GLU A 196 -5.47 6.51 -6.75
C GLU A 196 -5.99 5.25 -7.44
N PRO A 197 -7.28 5.18 -7.83
CA PRO A 197 -7.84 4.00 -8.44
C PRO A 197 -7.49 3.91 -9.93
N GLU A 198 -7.55 2.69 -10.46
CA GLU A 198 -7.57 2.43 -11.89
C GLU A 198 -8.99 2.61 -12.43
N THR A 199 -9.17 3.28 -13.55
CA THR A 199 -10.49 3.47 -14.20
C THR A 199 -10.56 2.92 -15.61
N ASP A 200 -9.47 2.35 -16.14
CA ASP A 200 -9.47 1.69 -17.45
C ASP A 200 -10.27 0.37 -17.38
N PRO A 201 -11.43 0.28 -18.09
CA PRO A 201 -12.27 -0.91 -18.06
C PRO A 201 -11.59 -2.16 -18.61
N ASP A 202 -10.67 -2.02 -19.57
CA ASP A 202 -9.95 -3.18 -20.13
C ASP A 202 -8.97 -3.77 -19.09
N ARG A 203 -8.44 -2.95 -18.21
CA ARG A 203 -7.59 -3.41 -17.09
C ARG A 203 -8.43 -4.00 -15.97
N LEU A 204 -9.50 -3.32 -15.58
CA LEU A 204 -10.42 -3.76 -14.51
C LEU A 204 -11.23 -5.01 -14.90
N ALA A 205 -11.44 -5.28 -16.18
CA ALA A 205 -12.09 -6.52 -16.63
C ALA A 205 -11.39 -7.80 -16.14
N ARG A 206 -10.07 -7.71 -15.85
CA ARG A 206 -9.26 -8.84 -15.34
C ARG A 206 -9.39 -9.06 -13.83
N LEU A 207 -10.00 -8.13 -13.11
CA LEU A 207 -10.16 -8.19 -11.67
C LEU A 207 -11.18 -9.27 -11.30
N GLU A 208 -10.80 -10.23 -10.45
CA GLU A 208 -11.70 -11.23 -9.86
C GLU A 208 -11.72 -11.14 -8.33
N VAL A 209 -10.77 -10.39 -7.76
CA VAL A 209 -10.60 -10.17 -6.33
C VAL A 209 -11.64 -9.18 -5.80
N PRO A 210 -12.33 -9.47 -4.69
CA PRO A 210 -13.18 -8.50 -4.02
C PRO A 210 -12.39 -7.26 -3.56
N ILE A 211 -12.95 -6.07 -3.81
CA ILE A 211 -12.34 -4.79 -3.51
C ILE A 211 -13.13 -4.03 -2.45
N LEU A 212 -12.44 -3.52 -1.43
CA LEU A 212 -12.95 -2.47 -0.54
C LEU A 212 -12.19 -1.17 -0.79
N GLY A 213 -12.88 -0.12 -1.19
CA GLY A 213 -12.34 1.22 -1.38
C GLY A 213 -12.85 2.20 -0.33
N LEU A 214 -11.94 2.91 0.34
CA LEU A 214 -12.22 3.83 1.47
C LEU A 214 -11.66 5.21 1.14
N PHE A 215 -12.52 6.17 0.83
CA PHE A 215 -12.12 7.47 0.30
C PHE A 215 -12.74 8.63 1.09
N GLY A 216 -12.13 9.80 1.02
CA GLY A 216 -12.67 11.03 1.60
C GLY A 216 -13.37 11.89 0.56
N SER A 217 -14.50 12.52 0.90
CA SER A 217 -15.22 13.41 -0.02
C SER A 217 -14.49 14.73 -0.28
N GLU A 218 -13.59 15.16 0.63
CA GLU A 218 -12.77 16.36 0.51
C GLU A 218 -11.30 16.04 0.15
N ASP A 219 -11.05 14.83 -0.37
CA ASP A 219 -9.71 14.44 -0.83
C ASP A 219 -9.33 15.21 -2.12
N SER A 220 -8.33 16.09 -2.01
CA SER A 220 -7.81 16.87 -3.14
C SER A 220 -6.75 16.10 -3.96
N THR A 221 -6.27 14.97 -3.47
CA THR A 221 -5.28 14.11 -4.14
C THR A 221 -5.96 13.07 -5.01
N VAL A 222 -7.03 12.46 -4.50
CA VAL A 222 -7.88 11.52 -5.24
C VAL A 222 -9.27 12.14 -5.39
N PRO A 223 -9.56 12.79 -6.53
CA PRO A 223 -10.83 13.48 -6.74
C PRO A 223 -12.03 12.55 -6.66
N GLY A 224 -13.12 13.00 -6.03
CA GLY A 224 -14.34 12.21 -5.89
C GLY A 224 -14.98 11.79 -7.23
N ASP A 225 -14.72 12.53 -8.31
CA ASP A 225 -15.15 12.12 -9.66
C ASP A 225 -14.42 10.85 -10.12
N THR A 226 -13.11 10.74 -9.87
CA THR A 226 -12.32 9.54 -10.19
C THR A 226 -12.79 8.34 -9.37
N VAL A 227 -13.15 8.55 -8.10
CA VAL A 227 -13.69 7.48 -7.24
C VAL A 227 -15.05 6.99 -7.76
N ARG A 228 -15.92 7.91 -8.18
CA ARG A 228 -17.21 7.54 -8.78
C ARG A 228 -17.06 6.80 -10.11
N GLU A 229 -16.14 7.25 -10.97
CA GLU A 229 -15.82 6.55 -12.23
C GLU A 229 -15.34 5.12 -11.96
N PHE A 230 -14.47 4.93 -10.96
CA PHE A 230 -14.02 3.59 -10.54
C PHE A 230 -15.17 2.70 -10.08
N ASP A 231 -16.05 3.21 -9.22
CA ASP A 231 -17.25 2.52 -8.74
C ASP A 231 -18.21 2.13 -9.90
N GLU A 232 -18.45 3.07 -10.82
CA GLU A 232 -19.28 2.87 -12.02
C GLU A 232 -18.69 1.77 -12.92
N VAL A 233 -17.38 1.81 -13.20
CA VAL A 233 -16.72 0.79 -14.05
C VAL A 233 -16.76 -0.59 -13.40
N LEU A 234 -16.49 -0.70 -12.09
CA LEU A 234 -16.58 -1.97 -11.38
C LEU A 234 -18.02 -2.52 -11.39
N THR A 235 -19.02 -1.65 -11.25
CA THR A 235 -20.44 -2.00 -11.33
C THR A 235 -20.81 -2.50 -12.74
N GLU A 236 -20.41 -1.79 -13.80
CA GLU A 236 -20.67 -2.18 -15.18
C GLU A 236 -20.02 -3.50 -15.57
N LEU A 237 -18.84 -3.78 -15.00
CA LEU A 237 -18.11 -5.04 -15.17
C LEU A 237 -18.57 -6.16 -14.22
N GLU A 238 -19.56 -5.90 -13.38
CA GLU A 238 -20.11 -6.84 -12.38
C GLU A 238 -19.01 -7.39 -11.43
N LYS A 239 -17.99 -6.56 -11.10
CA LYS A 239 -16.90 -6.96 -10.19
C LYS A 239 -17.35 -6.84 -8.73
N PRO A 240 -16.93 -7.77 -7.83
CA PRO A 240 -17.27 -7.68 -6.43
C PRO A 240 -16.52 -6.51 -5.77
N HIS A 241 -17.26 -5.49 -5.30
CA HIS A 241 -16.66 -4.31 -4.66
C HIS A 241 -17.60 -3.63 -3.68
N GLU A 242 -16.98 -2.88 -2.76
CA GLU A 242 -17.63 -1.97 -1.81
C GLU A 242 -16.83 -0.65 -1.80
N ILE A 243 -17.49 0.47 -2.12
CA ILE A 243 -16.84 1.79 -2.12
C ILE A 243 -17.51 2.67 -1.07
N HIS A 244 -16.74 3.13 -0.09
CA HIS A 244 -17.18 4.04 0.95
C HIS A 244 -16.53 5.41 0.77
N ILE A 245 -17.35 6.45 0.70
CA ILE A 245 -16.89 7.85 0.65
C ILE A 245 -17.33 8.53 1.94
N TYR A 246 -16.36 8.92 2.76
CA TYR A 246 -16.61 9.57 4.05
C TYR A 246 -16.77 11.09 3.87
N ASP A 247 -17.91 11.59 4.27
CA ASP A 247 -18.24 13.02 4.16
C ASP A 247 -17.33 13.86 5.04
N GLY A 248 -16.76 14.92 4.46
CA GLY A 248 -15.81 15.83 5.12
C GLY A 248 -14.36 15.31 5.24
N ALA A 249 -14.13 14.04 5.03
CA ALA A 249 -12.79 13.48 5.18
C ALA A 249 -11.86 13.88 4.02
N GLY A 250 -10.63 14.27 4.37
CA GLY A 250 -9.57 14.60 3.42
C GLY A 250 -8.65 13.41 3.08
N HIS A 251 -7.62 13.67 2.26
CA HIS A 251 -6.58 12.67 1.97
C HIS A 251 -5.84 12.25 3.24
N ALA A 252 -5.57 10.95 3.37
CA ALA A 252 -4.87 10.35 4.51
C ALA A 252 -5.61 10.50 5.87
N PHE A 253 -6.95 10.54 5.88
CA PHE A 253 -7.78 10.67 7.09
C PHE A 253 -7.51 9.58 8.14
N ALA A 254 -6.98 8.43 7.74
CA ALA A 254 -6.67 7.32 8.65
C ALA A 254 -5.21 7.32 9.14
N ASN A 255 -4.37 8.31 8.74
CA ASN A 255 -2.98 8.40 9.19
C ASN A 255 -2.87 9.21 10.48
N PRO A 256 -2.59 8.59 11.65
CA PRO A 256 -2.56 9.29 12.94
C PRO A 256 -1.44 10.32 13.08
N SER A 257 -0.45 10.31 12.18
CA SER A 257 0.64 11.31 12.14
C SER A 257 0.41 12.41 11.10
N GLY A 258 -0.70 12.38 10.37
CA GLY A 258 -1.04 13.36 9.33
C GLY A 258 -1.94 14.48 9.85
N ASP A 259 -1.86 15.65 9.20
CA ASP A 259 -2.66 16.83 9.56
C ASP A 259 -4.16 16.62 9.29
N ASN A 260 -4.52 15.68 8.41
CA ASN A 260 -5.91 15.36 8.06
C ASN A 260 -6.47 14.16 8.84
N TYR A 261 -5.81 13.75 9.91
CA TYR A 261 -6.28 12.61 10.70
C TYR A 261 -7.63 12.87 11.35
N GLU A 262 -8.57 11.98 11.12
CA GLU A 262 -9.92 12.01 11.68
C GLU A 262 -10.20 10.70 12.43
N SER A 263 -10.09 10.75 13.75
CA SER A 263 -10.15 9.54 14.59
C SER A 263 -11.43 8.72 14.40
N ASP A 264 -12.59 9.38 14.29
CA ASP A 264 -13.89 8.70 14.17
C ASP A 264 -14.04 8.06 12.78
N THR A 265 -13.64 8.77 11.72
CA THR A 265 -13.61 8.25 10.34
C THR A 265 -12.62 7.12 10.21
N ALA A 266 -11.42 7.26 10.78
CA ALA A 266 -10.40 6.21 10.80
C ALA A 266 -10.88 4.94 11.54
N ALA A 267 -11.59 5.11 12.65
CA ALA A 267 -12.16 3.98 13.41
C ALA A 267 -13.27 3.27 12.62
N ARG A 268 -14.14 4.02 11.92
CA ARG A 268 -15.15 3.43 11.02
C ARG A 268 -14.50 2.66 9.88
N ALA A 269 -13.56 3.28 9.18
CA ALA A 269 -12.83 2.65 8.09
C ALA A 269 -12.12 1.37 8.52
N TRP A 270 -11.55 1.36 9.74
CA TRP A 270 -10.96 0.15 10.31
C TRP A 270 -12.00 -0.94 10.53
N ALA A 271 -13.15 -0.61 11.13
CA ALA A 271 -14.21 -1.59 11.38
C ALA A 271 -14.74 -2.20 10.07
N GLU A 272 -14.96 -1.38 9.04
CA GLU A 272 -15.37 -1.82 7.70
C GLU A 272 -14.28 -2.68 7.03
N THR A 273 -13.00 -2.33 7.21
CA THR A 273 -11.87 -3.16 6.76
C THR A 273 -11.88 -4.54 7.41
N MET A 274 -12.04 -4.60 8.73
CA MET A 274 -12.05 -5.87 9.44
C MET A 274 -13.25 -6.73 9.08
N GLU A 275 -14.45 -6.14 8.95
CA GLU A 275 -15.64 -6.85 8.50
C GLU A 275 -15.47 -7.43 7.10
N PHE A 276 -14.91 -6.63 6.18
CA PHE A 276 -14.64 -7.05 4.83
C PHE A 276 -13.61 -8.17 4.77
N LEU A 277 -12.46 -8.01 5.40
CA LEU A 277 -11.41 -9.01 5.41
C LEU A 277 -11.84 -10.31 6.14
N ASP A 278 -12.60 -10.21 7.23
CA ASP A 278 -13.13 -11.38 7.94
C ASP A 278 -14.07 -12.19 7.05
N ARG A 279 -14.88 -11.53 6.22
CA ARG A 279 -15.81 -12.17 5.29
C ARG A 279 -15.08 -13.00 4.22
N TYR A 280 -13.96 -12.51 3.72
CA TYR A 280 -13.24 -13.15 2.62
C TYR A 280 -12.05 -14.01 3.07
N LEU A 281 -11.40 -13.66 4.18
CA LEU A 281 -10.18 -14.32 4.60
C LEU A 281 -10.35 -15.28 5.78
N LYS A 282 -11.43 -15.15 6.59
CA LYS A 282 -11.72 -16.13 7.62
C LYS A 282 -12.77 -17.11 7.07
N PRO A 283 -12.48 -18.41 7.05
CA PRO A 283 -13.50 -19.39 6.67
C PRO A 283 -14.70 -19.20 7.59
N GLY A 284 -15.88 -19.06 7.01
CA GLY A 284 -17.11 -19.11 7.80
C GLY A 284 -17.06 -20.38 8.64
N ASP A 285 -17.45 -20.30 9.91
CA ASP A 285 -17.75 -21.49 10.69
C ASP A 285 -18.82 -22.27 9.90
N GLU A 286 -18.39 -23.23 9.09
CA GLU A 286 -19.27 -24.29 8.67
C GLU A 286 -19.64 -25.07 9.94
N THR A 287 -20.52 -24.47 10.74
CA THR A 287 -21.20 -25.17 11.81
C THR A 287 -22.00 -26.28 11.16
N SER A 288 -21.40 -27.46 11.17
CA SER A 288 -22.01 -28.77 10.98
C SER A 288 -23.53 -28.75 11.23
N GLU A 289 -24.31 -28.85 10.15
CA GLU A 289 -25.64 -29.43 10.23
C GLU A 289 -25.57 -30.95 10.46
#